data_6054ab2a3da47ba83063e3619e3de5a4
#
_entry.id   6054ab2a3da47ba83063e3619e3de5a4
#
_cell.length_a   1.000
_cell.length_b   1.000
_cell.length_c   1.000
_cell.angle_alpha   90.00
_cell.angle_beta   90.00
_cell.angle_gamma   90.00
#
_symmetry.space_group_name_H-M   'P 1'
#
loop_
_entity.id
_entity.type
_entity.pdbx_description
1 polymer ?
#
loop_
_entity_poly.entity_id
_entity_poly.type
_entity_poly.pdbx_seq_one_letter_code
_entity_poly.pdbx_strand_id
1 'polypeptide(L)' 'MNATDSTFMGLLQAQVRNEFSASQQYIAVAVWFDAKDLPQLAAHFYRQSVEERNHAMMLVQYLLD' A
#
# COMPACT_ATOMS: atom_id res chain seq x y z
N MET A 1 17.18 10.56 20.39
CA MET A 1 17.28 10.08 18.99
C MET A 1 18.04 11.11 18.18
N ASN A 2 19.01 10.73 17.37
CA ASN A 2 19.78 11.67 16.57
C ASN A 2 19.06 12.01 15.25
N ALA A 3 19.60 13.00 14.51
CA ALA A 3 18.96 13.49 13.29
C ALA A 3 18.87 12.40 12.20
N THR A 4 19.86 11.50 12.11
CA THR A 4 19.88 10.40 11.15
C THR A 4 18.72 9.43 11.40
N ASP A 5 18.50 9.09 12.67
CA ASP A 5 17.38 8.20 13.04
C ASP A 5 16.04 8.85 12.73
N SER A 6 15.90 10.17 13.02
CA SER A 6 14.68 10.90 12.71
C SER A 6 14.41 10.92 11.20
N THR A 7 15.44 11.11 10.38
CA THR A 7 15.31 11.11 8.92
C THR A 7 14.90 9.73 8.42
N PHE A 8 15.53 8.68 8.93
CA PHE A 8 15.21 7.31 8.55
C PHE A 8 13.76 6.96 8.91
N MET A 9 13.33 7.32 10.12
CA MET A 9 11.93 7.11 10.54
C MET A 9 10.97 7.88 9.65
N GLY A 10 11.31 9.12 9.29
CA GLY A 10 10.49 9.92 8.38
C GLY A 10 10.33 9.27 7.02
N LEU A 11 11.40 8.71 6.47
CA LEU A 11 11.37 8.00 5.19
C LEU A 11 10.50 6.75 5.26
N LEU A 12 10.60 5.98 6.35
CA LEU A 12 9.77 4.79 6.54
C LEU A 12 8.29 5.15 6.66
N GLN A 13 7.97 6.22 7.40
CA GLN A 13 6.59 6.69 7.54
C GLN A 13 6.03 7.13 6.18
N ALA A 14 6.84 7.82 5.37
CA ALA A 14 6.44 8.20 4.03
C ALA A 14 6.17 6.98 3.16
N GLN A 15 7.00 5.94 3.28
CA GLN A 15 6.81 4.70 2.53
C GLN A 15 5.52 4.00 2.94
N VAL A 16 5.19 3.98 4.23
CA VAL A 16 3.91 3.42 4.70
C VAL A 16 2.74 4.13 4.03
N ARG A 17 2.77 5.48 4.01
CA ARG A 17 1.71 6.25 3.33
C ARG A 17 1.63 5.91 1.85
N ASN A 18 2.78 5.78 1.19
CA ASN A 18 2.82 5.46 -0.24
C ASN A 18 2.21 4.09 -0.54
N GLU A 19 2.51 3.09 0.29
CA GLU A 19 1.98 1.74 0.12
C GLU A 19 0.46 1.71 0.33
N PHE A 20 -0.06 2.41 1.35
CA PHE A 20 -1.51 2.51 1.56
C PHE A 20 -2.19 3.27 0.43
N SER A 21 -1.56 4.34 -0.06
CA SER A 21 -2.08 5.11 -1.18
C SER A 21 -2.15 4.26 -2.45
N ALA A 22 -1.11 3.47 -2.73
CA ALA A 22 -1.09 2.54 -3.85
C ALA A 22 -2.20 1.49 -3.71
N SER A 23 -2.41 0.97 -2.50
CA SER A 23 -3.49 0.01 -2.24
C SER A 23 -4.85 0.60 -2.61
N GLN A 24 -5.12 1.84 -2.20
CA GLN A 24 -6.37 2.53 -2.53
C GLN A 24 -6.52 2.74 -4.03
N GLN A 25 -5.44 3.10 -4.72
CA GLN A 25 -5.47 3.29 -6.17
C GLN A 25 -5.80 1.98 -6.90
N TYR A 26 -5.23 0.87 -6.45
CA TYR A 26 -5.52 -0.44 -7.04
C TYR A 26 -6.99 -0.84 -6.82
N ILE A 27 -7.57 -0.51 -5.66
CA ILE A 27 -8.99 -0.75 -5.42
C ILE A 27 -9.84 0.05 -6.40
N ALA A 28 -9.52 1.32 -6.63
CA ALA A 28 -10.26 2.17 -7.57
C ALA A 28 -10.21 1.60 -8.99
N VAL A 29 -9.03 1.13 -9.41
CA VAL A 29 -8.85 0.50 -10.72
C VAL A 29 -9.66 -0.80 -10.80
N ALA A 30 -9.63 -1.61 -9.75
CA ALA A 30 -10.38 -2.86 -9.69
C ALA A 30 -11.88 -2.62 -9.82
N VAL A 31 -12.40 -1.63 -9.11
CA VAL A 31 -13.81 -1.26 -9.17
C VAL A 31 -14.19 -0.84 -10.58
N TRP A 32 -13.33 -0.08 -11.26
CA TRP A 32 -13.58 0.33 -12.63
C TRP A 32 -13.70 -0.87 -13.57
N PHE A 33 -12.78 -1.84 -13.44
CA PHE A 33 -12.84 -3.07 -14.25
C PHE A 33 -14.08 -3.91 -13.92
N ASP A 34 -14.44 -3.97 -12.64
CA ASP A 34 -15.64 -4.70 -12.21
C ASP A 34 -16.90 -4.10 -12.86
N ALA A 35 -16.98 -2.77 -12.88
CA ALA A 35 -18.10 -2.06 -13.50
C ALA A 35 -18.17 -2.27 -15.02
N LYS A 36 -17.05 -2.66 -15.65
CA LYS A 36 -16.98 -2.96 -17.09
C LYS A 36 -17.16 -4.44 -17.40
N ASP A 37 -17.56 -5.25 -16.42
CA ASP A 37 -17.71 -6.70 -16.57
C ASP A 37 -16.42 -7.40 -16.99
N LEU A 38 -15.30 -6.97 -16.39
CA LEU A 38 -13.97 -7.55 -16.58
C LEU A 38 -13.48 -8.14 -15.26
N PRO A 39 -14.10 -9.23 -14.78
CA PRO A 39 -13.88 -9.73 -13.43
C PRO A 39 -12.45 -10.26 -13.18
N GLN A 40 -11.79 -10.78 -14.21
CA GLN A 40 -10.42 -11.30 -14.04
C GLN A 40 -9.43 -10.15 -13.82
N LEU A 41 -9.59 -9.04 -14.56
CA LEU A 41 -8.79 -7.85 -14.35
C LEU A 41 -9.09 -7.21 -13.01
N ALA A 42 -10.36 -7.13 -12.63
CA ALA A 42 -10.75 -6.62 -11.31
C ALA A 42 -10.09 -7.45 -10.21
N ALA A 43 -10.15 -8.77 -10.29
CA ALA A 43 -9.55 -9.67 -9.31
C ALA A 43 -8.03 -9.46 -9.19
N HIS A 44 -7.35 -9.26 -10.32
CA HIS A 44 -5.92 -8.97 -10.33
C HIS A 44 -5.60 -7.73 -9.51
N PHE A 45 -6.32 -6.63 -9.72
CA PHE A 45 -6.05 -5.39 -9.02
C PHE A 45 -6.50 -5.42 -7.57
N TYR A 46 -7.55 -6.15 -7.23
CA TYR A 46 -7.90 -6.39 -5.82
C TYR A 46 -6.78 -7.12 -5.10
N ARG A 47 -6.17 -8.14 -5.73
CA ARG A 47 -5.03 -8.84 -5.14
C ARG A 47 -3.83 -7.91 -4.95
N GLN A 48 -3.55 -7.05 -5.94
CA GLN A 48 -2.47 -6.07 -5.83
C GLN A 48 -2.70 -5.13 -4.66
N SER A 49 -3.96 -4.71 -4.43
CA SER A 49 -4.27 -3.83 -3.31
C SER A 49 -3.97 -4.49 -1.98
N VAL A 50 -4.26 -5.79 -1.85
CA VAL A 50 -3.97 -6.55 -0.63
C VAL A 50 -2.47 -6.68 -0.42
N GLU A 51 -1.70 -6.94 -1.48
CA GLU A 51 -0.24 -7.03 -1.38
C GLU A 51 0.38 -5.71 -0.91
N GLU A 52 -0.07 -4.59 -1.47
CA GLU A 52 0.43 -3.27 -1.05
C GLU A 52 0.07 -2.97 0.41
N ARG A 53 -1.13 -3.34 0.83
CA ARG A 53 -1.54 -3.19 2.23
C ARG A 53 -0.67 -4.04 3.15
N ASN A 54 -0.37 -5.28 2.75
CA ASN A 54 0.48 -6.17 3.53
C ASN A 54 1.90 -5.61 3.65
N HIS A 55 2.44 -5.01 2.57
CA HIS A 55 3.72 -4.32 2.61
C HIS A 55 3.69 -3.19 3.62
N ALA A 56 2.63 -2.38 3.61
CA ALA A 56 2.49 -1.28 4.56
C ALA A 56 2.46 -1.79 6.00
N MET A 57 1.73 -2.88 6.26
CA MET A 57 1.64 -3.45 7.60
C MET A 57 2.98 -4.02 8.07
N MET A 58 3.77 -4.60 7.18
CA MET A 58 5.12 -5.06 7.50
C MET A 58 6.01 -3.88 7.91
N LEU A 59 5.91 -2.76 7.19
CA LEU A 59 6.66 -1.55 7.52
C LEU A 59 6.21 -0.97 8.86
N VAL A 60 4.91 -0.98 9.14
CA VAL A 60 4.37 -0.54 10.43
C VAL A 60 4.95 -1.40 11.56
N GLN A 61 4.99 -2.71 11.36
CA GLN A 61 5.56 -3.62 12.36
C GLN A 61 7.02 -3.32 12.59
N TYR A 62 7.78 -3.08 11.53
CA TYR A 62 9.19 -2.70 11.64
C TYR A 62 9.37 -1.41 12.45
N LEU A 63 8.50 -0.42 12.22
CA LEU A 63 8.56 0.85 12.94
C LEU A 63 8.26 0.70 14.43
N LEU A 64 7.41 -0.26 14.79
CA LEU A 64 7.03 -0.51 16.17
C LEU A 64 8.03 -1.39 16.94
N ASP A 65 8.80 -2.19 16.23
CA ASP A 65 9.82 -3.05 16.84
C ASP A 65 11.11 -2.26 17.07
#